data_5f1f71485eba6929958131b952b114ef
#
_entry.id   5f1f71485eba6929958131b952b114ef
#
_cell.length_a   1.000
_cell.length_b   1.000
_cell.length_c   1.000
_cell.angle_alpha   90.00
_cell.angle_beta   90.00
_cell.angle_gamma   90.00
#
_symmetry.space_group_name_H-M   'P 1'
#
loop_
_entity.id
_entity.type
_entity.pdbx_description
1 polymer ?
#
loop_
_entity_poly.entity_id
_entity_poly.type
_entity_poly.pdbx_seq_one_letter_code
_entity_poly.pdbx_strand_id
1 'polypeptide(L)'
;MLMWDGKKSIAFKIFYDALDIIESKKQDSEKSSLEIWKDGLSNVMPHVEVRSRRVGGATFQIPMQIRPDRKVSLAMKWLINVSRKRNDKSMALKLANEISAAFKEEGAAVKKRVDTHKMAEANKAFSHFRF
;
A
#
# COMPACT_ATOMS: atom_id res chain seq x y z
N MET A 1 -5.17 11.25 2.66
CA MET A 1 -5.57 10.09 1.83
C MET A 1 -6.76 9.33 2.38
N LEU A 2 -6.82 9.18 3.67
CA LEU A 2 -7.97 8.55 4.33
C LEU A 2 -9.19 9.48 4.39
N MET A 3 -8.93 10.78 4.40
CA MET A 3 -9.96 11.80 4.46
C MET A 3 -10.83 11.82 3.21
N TRP A 4 -12.14 11.89 3.41
CA TRP A 4 -13.13 11.97 2.34
C TRP A 4 -14.05 13.16 2.60
N ASP A 5 -14.37 13.92 1.57
CA ASP A 5 -15.27 15.10 1.65
C ASP A 5 -14.83 16.13 2.69
N GLY A 6 -13.51 16.32 2.89
CA GLY A 6 -12.98 17.26 3.85
C GLY A 6 -13.18 16.89 5.32
N LYS A 7 -13.63 15.69 5.62
CA LYS A 7 -13.95 15.24 6.99
C LYS A 7 -12.71 14.78 7.75
N LYS A 8 -11.84 15.72 8.10
CA LYS A 8 -10.55 15.46 8.74
C LYS A 8 -10.68 14.77 10.10
N SER A 9 -11.62 15.22 10.95
CA SER A 9 -11.80 14.63 12.29
C SER A 9 -12.23 13.18 12.21
N ILE A 10 -13.08 12.82 11.24
CA ILE A 10 -13.51 11.44 11.01
C ILE A 10 -12.33 10.60 10.55
N ALA A 11 -11.49 11.11 9.67
CA ALA A 11 -10.30 10.39 9.19
C ALA A 11 -9.32 10.12 10.33
N PHE A 12 -9.05 11.08 11.19
CA PHE A 12 -8.22 10.88 12.37
C PHE A 12 -8.78 9.82 13.30
N LYS A 13 -10.09 9.86 13.56
CA LYS A 13 -10.75 8.87 14.41
C LYS A 13 -10.60 7.47 13.83
N ILE A 14 -10.79 7.31 12.53
CA ILE A 14 -10.64 6.01 11.86
C ILE A 14 -9.21 5.48 12.06
N PHE A 15 -8.21 6.31 11.87
CA PHE A 15 -6.81 5.92 12.04
C PHE A 15 -6.50 5.48 13.46
N TYR A 16 -6.89 6.28 14.45
CA TYR A 16 -6.64 5.95 15.85
C TYR A 16 -7.44 4.73 16.31
N ASP A 17 -8.68 4.58 15.86
CA ASP A 17 -9.48 3.40 16.15
C ASP A 17 -8.85 2.14 15.52
N ALA A 18 -8.28 2.26 14.33
CA ALA A 18 -7.56 1.17 13.69
C ALA A 18 -6.34 0.75 14.52
N LEU A 19 -5.57 1.71 15.04
CA LEU A 19 -4.44 1.42 15.93
C LEU A 19 -4.90 0.70 17.22
N ASP A 20 -6.01 1.12 17.79
CA ASP A 20 -6.56 0.47 18.99
C ASP A 20 -6.98 -0.98 18.69
N ILE A 21 -7.56 -1.23 17.53
CA ILE A 21 -7.94 -2.59 17.11
C ILE A 21 -6.69 -3.46 16.94
N ILE A 22 -5.64 -2.93 16.32
CA ILE A 22 -4.38 -3.64 16.17
C ILE A 22 -3.80 -3.99 17.52
N GLU A 23 -3.82 -3.04 18.48
CA GLU A 23 -3.31 -3.26 19.83
C GLU A 23 -4.06 -4.39 20.53
N SER A 24 -5.39 -4.44 20.39
CA SER A 24 -6.21 -5.49 21.02
C SER A 24 -6.02 -6.87 20.36
N LYS A 25 -5.66 -6.92 19.09
CA LYS A 25 -5.53 -8.17 18.33
C LYS A 25 -4.09 -8.69 18.24
N LYS A 26 -3.10 -7.90 18.61
CA LYS A 26 -1.71 -8.35 18.54
C LYS A 26 -1.50 -9.52 19.51
N GLN A 27 -0.83 -10.57 19.02
CA GLN A 27 -0.55 -11.75 19.83
C GLN A 27 0.93 -11.76 20.20
N ASP A 28 1.21 -11.71 21.50
CA ASP A 28 2.56 -11.88 22.09
C ASP A 28 3.69 -11.16 21.34
N SER A 29 3.36 -10.07 20.66
CA SER A 29 4.34 -9.24 19.98
C SER A 29 4.84 -8.17 20.92
N GLU A 30 6.15 -8.00 21.03
CA GLU A 30 6.74 -6.90 21.77
C GLU A 30 6.58 -5.56 21.04
N LYS A 31 6.14 -5.60 19.78
CA LYS A 31 5.94 -4.40 18.97
C LYS A 31 4.64 -3.70 19.34
N SER A 32 4.71 -2.37 19.39
CA SER A 32 3.52 -1.54 19.56
C SER A 32 2.64 -1.57 18.32
N SER A 33 1.39 -1.12 18.45
CA SER A 33 0.49 -1.01 17.30
C SER A 33 1.06 -0.11 16.20
N LEU A 34 1.74 0.96 16.57
CA LEU A 34 2.36 1.87 15.60
C LEU A 34 3.52 1.20 14.86
N GLU A 35 4.31 0.37 15.54
CA GLU A 35 5.38 -0.38 14.90
C GLU A 35 4.83 -1.42 13.92
N ILE A 36 3.75 -2.11 14.30
CA ILE A 36 3.05 -3.04 13.41
C ILE A 36 2.52 -2.31 12.19
N TRP A 37 1.96 -1.12 12.37
CA TRP A 37 1.50 -0.26 11.27
C TRP A 37 2.64 0.08 10.32
N LYS A 38 3.77 0.54 10.85
CA LYS A 38 4.94 0.92 10.06
C LYS A 38 5.52 -0.27 9.30
N ASP A 39 5.64 -1.42 9.95
CA ASP A 39 6.17 -2.63 9.31
C ASP A 39 5.23 -3.12 8.21
N GLY A 40 3.92 -3.12 8.47
CA GLY A 40 2.94 -3.48 7.46
C GLY A 40 2.96 -2.55 6.26
N LEU A 41 3.05 -1.25 6.51
CA LEU A 41 3.16 -0.26 5.44
C LEU A 41 4.43 -0.46 4.62
N SER A 42 5.55 -0.75 5.28
CA SER A 42 6.81 -1.05 4.61
C SER A 42 6.70 -2.28 3.70
N ASN A 43 5.95 -3.29 4.12
CA ASN A 43 5.72 -4.49 3.31
C ASN A 43 4.86 -4.23 2.07
N VAL A 44 4.08 -3.15 2.05
CA VAL A 44 3.27 -2.75 0.91
C VAL A 44 4.04 -1.85 -0.06
N MET A 45 5.12 -1.20 0.38
CA MET A 45 5.88 -0.25 -0.43
C MET A 45 6.49 -0.91 -1.66
N PRO A 46 6.16 -0.44 -2.88
CA PRO A 46 6.81 -0.91 -4.09
C PRO A 46 8.17 -0.24 -4.28
N HIS A 47 9.10 -0.97 -4.88
CA HIS A 47 10.42 -0.42 -5.21
C HIS A 47 10.50 0.03 -6.68
N VAL A 48 9.69 -0.56 -7.54
CA VAL A 48 9.63 -0.25 -8.97
C VAL A 48 8.18 -0.18 -9.41
N GLU A 49 7.94 0.64 -10.43
CA GLU A 49 6.64 0.72 -11.10
C GLU A 49 6.86 0.78 -12.61
N VAL A 50 5.81 0.56 -13.38
CA VAL A 50 5.87 0.73 -14.84
C VAL A 50 5.17 2.02 -15.21
N ARG A 51 5.79 2.76 -16.13
CA ARG A 51 5.22 3.99 -16.69
C ARG A 51 5.14 3.87 -18.19
N SER A 52 4.04 4.36 -18.75
CA SER A 52 3.85 4.37 -20.20
C SER A 52 4.71 5.44 -20.85
N ARG A 53 5.39 5.09 -21.93
CA ARG A 53 6.11 6.04 -22.77
C ARG A 53 5.85 5.72 -24.22
N ARG A 54 5.65 6.78 -25.00
CA ARG A 54 5.45 6.66 -26.43
C ARG A 54 6.77 6.82 -27.17
N VAL A 55 7.17 5.80 -27.92
CA VAL A 55 8.39 5.79 -28.71
C VAL A 55 8.06 5.33 -30.12
N GLY A 56 8.27 6.20 -31.11
CA GLY A 56 8.04 5.85 -32.51
C GLY A 56 6.62 5.42 -32.84
N GLY A 57 5.60 5.98 -32.18
CA GLY A 57 4.20 5.63 -32.38
C GLY A 57 3.73 4.42 -31.59
N ALA A 58 4.62 3.68 -30.94
CA ALA A 58 4.28 2.56 -30.05
C ALA A 58 4.30 3.01 -28.60
N THR A 59 3.42 2.42 -27.76
CA THR A 59 3.38 2.69 -26.33
C THR A 59 4.04 1.53 -25.58
N PHE A 60 5.04 1.84 -24.75
CA PHE A 60 5.77 0.86 -23.96
C PHE A 60 5.51 1.09 -22.47
N GLN A 61 5.42 -0.01 -21.72
CA GLN A 61 5.41 0.01 -20.28
C GLN A 61 6.86 -0.12 -19.78
N ILE A 62 7.40 0.96 -19.22
CA ILE A 62 8.83 1.03 -18.87
C ILE A 62 9.00 0.95 -17.37
N PRO A 63 9.76 -0.02 -16.83
CA PRO A 63 10.01 -0.09 -15.40
C PRO A 63 10.92 1.04 -14.94
N MET A 64 10.56 1.66 -13.82
CA MET A 64 11.30 2.77 -13.21
C MET A 64 11.37 2.59 -11.71
N GLN A 65 12.51 2.97 -11.12
CA GLN A 65 12.63 3.03 -9.66
C GLN A 65 11.75 4.14 -9.10
N ILE A 66 11.18 3.88 -7.93
CA ILE A 66 10.28 4.82 -7.27
C ILE A 66 11.07 5.58 -6.20
N ARG A 67 10.87 6.91 -6.14
CA ARG A 67 11.46 7.75 -5.09
C ARG A 67 10.91 7.37 -3.71
N PRO A 68 11.70 7.53 -2.63
CA PRO A 68 11.25 7.14 -1.29
C PRO A 68 9.92 7.79 -0.85
N ASP A 69 9.72 9.07 -1.12
CA ASP A 69 8.49 9.78 -0.79
C ASP A 69 7.28 9.22 -1.55
N ARG A 70 7.47 8.89 -2.83
CA ARG A 70 6.40 8.29 -3.64
C ARG A 70 6.10 6.85 -3.21
N LYS A 71 7.09 6.08 -2.75
CA LYS A 71 6.88 4.73 -2.21
C LYS A 71 5.86 4.75 -1.07
N VAL A 72 6.04 5.67 -0.12
CA VAL A 72 5.15 5.82 1.03
C VAL A 72 3.75 6.21 0.57
N SER A 73 3.65 7.19 -0.33
CA SER A 73 2.36 7.64 -0.85
C SER A 73 1.60 6.52 -1.57
N LEU A 74 2.28 5.75 -2.41
CA LEU A 74 1.67 4.63 -3.11
C LEU A 74 1.21 3.54 -2.15
N ALA A 75 2.04 3.20 -1.16
CA ALA A 75 1.70 2.20 -0.16
C ALA A 75 0.45 2.60 0.61
N MET A 76 0.36 3.86 1.04
CA MET A 76 -0.81 4.37 1.75
C MET A 76 -2.06 4.34 0.87
N LYS A 77 -1.96 4.76 -0.39
CA LYS A 77 -3.10 4.73 -1.33
C LYS A 77 -3.59 3.30 -1.56
N TRP A 78 -2.68 2.38 -1.79
CA TRP A 78 -3.04 0.98 -2.02
C TRP A 78 -3.69 0.37 -0.79
N LEU A 79 -3.11 0.61 0.39
CA LEU A 79 -3.65 0.13 1.65
C LEU A 79 -5.08 0.62 1.86
N ILE A 80 -5.33 1.91 1.69
CA ILE A 80 -6.64 2.52 1.89
C ILE A 80 -7.65 2.01 0.86
N ASN A 81 -7.28 1.96 -0.41
CA ASN A 81 -8.18 1.51 -1.48
C ASN A 81 -8.56 0.04 -1.30
N VAL A 82 -7.62 -0.81 -0.95
CA VAL A 82 -7.89 -2.23 -0.69
C VAL A 82 -8.77 -2.39 0.55
N SER A 83 -8.50 -1.62 1.60
CA SER A 83 -9.29 -1.66 2.83
C SER A 83 -10.75 -1.29 2.57
N ARG A 84 -11.00 -0.28 1.74
CA ARG A 84 -12.36 0.14 1.38
C ARG A 84 -13.19 -0.96 0.70
N LYS A 85 -12.53 -1.92 0.08
CA LYS A 85 -13.17 -3.04 -0.63
C LYS A 85 -13.42 -4.25 0.26
N ARG A 86 -12.98 -4.24 1.51
CA ARG A 86 -13.20 -5.36 2.43
C ARG A 86 -14.64 -5.35 2.95
N ASN A 87 -15.11 -6.51 3.41
CA ASN A 87 -16.48 -6.70 3.91
C ASN A 87 -16.59 -6.57 5.43
N ASP A 88 -15.64 -5.92 6.08
CA ASP A 88 -15.67 -5.71 7.52
C ASP A 88 -16.66 -4.58 7.89
N LYS A 89 -17.07 -4.53 9.16
CA LYS A 89 -18.16 -3.66 9.62
C LYS A 89 -17.83 -2.17 9.60
N SER A 90 -16.59 -1.77 9.79
CA SER A 90 -16.21 -0.36 9.82
C SER A 90 -14.91 -0.13 9.06
N MET A 91 -14.65 1.11 8.67
CA MET A 91 -13.40 1.44 8.00
C MET A 91 -12.19 1.24 8.91
N ALA A 92 -12.33 1.52 10.22
CA ALA A 92 -11.27 1.27 11.19
C ALA A 92 -10.91 -0.22 11.25
N LEU A 93 -11.91 -1.09 11.27
CA LEU A 93 -11.71 -2.54 11.27
C LEU A 93 -11.10 -3.03 9.95
N LYS A 94 -11.59 -2.51 8.82
CA LYS A 94 -11.04 -2.82 7.50
C LYS A 94 -9.56 -2.47 7.43
N LEU A 95 -9.21 -1.28 7.86
CA LEU A 95 -7.83 -0.78 7.84
C LEU A 95 -6.93 -1.60 8.78
N ALA A 96 -7.41 -1.88 9.99
CA ALA A 96 -6.66 -2.68 10.97
C ALA A 96 -6.40 -4.09 10.45
N ASN A 97 -7.41 -4.73 9.88
CA ASN A 97 -7.28 -6.08 9.34
C ASN A 97 -6.33 -6.14 8.14
N GLU A 98 -6.39 -5.15 7.26
CA GLU A 98 -5.49 -5.11 6.10
C GLU A 98 -4.04 -4.87 6.52
N ILE A 99 -3.79 -3.95 7.45
CA ILE A 99 -2.42 -3.70 7.91
C ILE A 99 -1.87 -4.89 8.70
N SER A 100 -2.71 -5.58 9.46
CA SER A 100 -2.30 -6.81 10.17
C SER A 100 -1.92 -7.92 9.19
N ALA A 101 -2.67 -8.06 8.10
CA ALA A 101 -2.33 -8.99 7.02
C ALA A 101 -1.02 -8.58 6.34
N ALA A 102 -0.84 -7.31 6.06
CA ALA A 102 0.39 -6.78 5.43
C ALA A 102 1.61 -6.99 6.34
N PHE A 103 1.45 -6.87 7.65
CA PHE A 103 2.51 -7.15 8.62
C PHE A 103 3.02 -8.59 8.48
N LYS A 104 2.13 -9.51 8.16
CA LYS A 104 2.46 -10.92 7.92
C LYS A 104 2.82 -11.22 6.45
N GLU A 105 3.00 -10.19 5.65
CA GLU A 105 3.24 -10.25 4.20
C GLU A 105 2.12 -10.98 3.44
N GLU A 106 0.89 -10.77 3.88
CA GLU A 106 -0.32 -11.31 3.28
C GLU A 106 -1.27 -10.17 2.90
N GLY A 107 -2.37 -10.50 2.25
CA GLY A 107 -3.42 -9.56 1.95
C GLY A 107 -3.31 -8.92 0.58
N ALA A 108 -4.37 -8.22 0.18
CA ALA A 108 -4.50 -7.68 -1.18
C ALA A 108 -3.55 -6.51 -1.47
N ALA A 109 -3.17 -5.73 -0.45
CA ALA A 109 -2.22 -4.63 -0.63
C ALA A 109 -0.82 -5.16 -0.96
N VAL A 110 -0.37 -6.18 -0.24
CA VAL A 110 0.91 -6.85 -0.53
C VAL A 110 0.86 -7.54 -1.89
N LYS A 111 -0.26 -8.15 -2.24
CA LYS A 111 -0.46 -8.75 -3.56
C LYS A 111 -0.29 -7.72 -4.66
N LYS A 112 -0.81 -6.51 -4.46
CA LYS A 112 -0.67 -5.42 -5.43
C LYS A 112 0.79 -5.04 -5.63
N ARG A 113 1.59 -4.98 -4.57
CA ARG A 113 3.04 -4.78 -4.67
C ARG A 113 3.70 -5.88 -5.49
N VAL A 114 3.39 -7.13 -5.19
CA VAL A 114 3.95 -8.29 -5.89
C VAL A 114 3.57 -8.24 -7.38
N ASP A 115 2.32 -7.94 -7.69
CA ASP A 115 1.84 -7.85 -9.08
C ASP A 115 2.55 -6.72 -9.83
N THR A 116 2.77 -5.57 -9.18
CA THR A 116 3.50 -4.45 -9.76
C THR A 116 4.96 -4.80 -10.04
N HIS A 117 5.61 -5.50 -9.11
CA HIS A 117 6.99 -5.97 -9.30
C HIS A 117 7.09 -7.00 -10.44
N LYS A 118 6.13 -7.89 -10.58
CA LYS A 118 6.06 -8.85 -11.69
C LYS A 118 5.89 -8.14 -13.03
N MET A 119 5.04 -7.12 -13.08
CA MET A 119 4.83 -6.32 -14.27
C MET A 119 6.11 -5.59 -14.68
N ALA A 120 6.83 -5.01 -13.73
CA ALA A 120 8.12 -4.37 -13.99
C ALA A 120 9.17 -5.37 -14.49
N GLU A 121 9.20 -6.57 -13.92
CA GLU A 121 10.12 -7.63 -14.34
C GLU A 121 9.80 -8.10 -15.77
N ALA A 122 8.51 -8.27 -16.09
CA ALA A 122 8.08 -8.65 -17.44
C ALA A 122 8.47 -7.61 -18.50
N ASN A 123 8.56 -6.33 -18.11
CA ASN A 123 8.91 -5.24 -19.03
C ASN A 123 10.36 -4.78 -18.88
N LYS A 124 11.20 -5.56 -18.23
CA LYS A 124 12.60 -5.21 -17.97
C LYS A 124 13.39 -4.90 -19.25
N ALA A 125 13.07 -5.56 -20.33
CA ALA A 125 13.73 -5.36 -21.63
C ALA A 125 13.60 -3.92 -22.15
N PHE A 126 12.57 -3.18 -21.70
CA PHE A 126 12.32 -1.81 -22.13
C PHE A 126 12.95 -0.76 -21.20
N SER A 127 13.75 -1.16 -20.21
CA SER A 127 14.34 -0.24 -19.25
C SER A 127 15.25 0.82 -19.89
N HIS A 128 15.82 0.54 -21.06
CA HIS A 128 16.65 1.49 -21.80
C HIS A 128 15.86 2.68 -22.37
N PHE A 129 14.51 2.61 -22.40
CA PHE A 129 13.67 3.74 -22.80
C PHE A 129 13.29 4.67 -21.65
N ARG A 130 13.95 4.60 -20.52
CA ARG A 130 13.62 5.40 -19.32
C ARG A 130 13.51 6.89 -19.64
N PHE A 131 12.62 7.52 -18.91
CA PHE A 131 12.41 8.96 -18.97
C PHE A 131 13.62 9.74 -18.48
#